data_e3b4770e3c344e597dc22db1bfe658bc
#
_entry.id   e3b4770e3c344e597dc22db1bfe658bc
#
_cell.length_a   1.000
_cell.length_b   1.000
_cell.length_c   1.000
_cell.angle_alpha   90.00
_cell.angle_beta   90.00
_cell.angle_gamma   90.00
#
_symmetry.space_group_name_H-M   'P 1'
#
loop_
_entity.id
_entity.type
_entity.pdbx_description
1 polymer ?
#
loop_
_entity_poly.entity_id
_entity_poly.type
_entity_poly.pdbx_seq_one_letter_code
_entity_poly.pdbx_strand_id
1 'polypeptide(L)'
;NWAQSYEELTKQTMYNRMVKTDYNVANYLSGLEVTHCDYRELFNAHKANKKALFLLDPPYLQTEHSAYKADTYWQLKDYLDVLTLLDDTKYVLFTSGKSQIIELCDWINQSFGGKLLKDAQKYVQNSRINDFAAYKDIMIAKL
;
A
#
# COMPACT_ATOMS: atom_id res chain seq x y z
N ASN A 1 9.51 -17.31 -12.22
CA ASN A 1 8.88 -18.38 -13.00
C ASN A 1 7.98 -19.19 -12.06
N TRP A 2 6.77 -19.51 -12.51
CA TRP A 2 5.85 -20.39 -11.80
C TRP A 2 6.30 -21.85 -11.99
N ALA A 3 6.23 -22.65 -10.93
CA ALA A 3 6.47 -24.09 -11.04
C ALA A 3 5.36 -24.72 -11.90
N GLN A 4 5.76 -25.54 -12.84
CA GLN A 4 4.83 -26.23 -13.77
C GLN A 4 4.40 -27.61 -13.23
N SER A 5 5.08 -28.09 -12.19
CA SER A 5 4.74 -29.36 -11.53
C SER A 5 5.05 -29.29 -10.03
N TYR A 6 4.47 -30.26 -9.26
CA TYR A 6 4.77 -30.39 -7.85
C TYR A 6 6.26 -30.73 -7.59
N GLU A 7 6.87 -31.51 -8.48
CA GLU A 7 8.28 -31.83 -8.41
C GLU A 7 9.19 -30.59 -8.57
N GLU A 8 8.84 -29.69 -9.49
CA GLU A 8 9.54 -28.41 -9.64
C GLU A 8 9.31 -27.50 -8.42
N LEU A 9 8.08 -27.47 -7.89
CA LEU A 9 7.74 -26.67 -6.71
C LEU A 9 8.57 -27.09 -5.50
N THR A 10 8.74 -28.40 -5.25
CA THR A 10 9.51 -28.91 -4.13
C THR A 10 11.03 -28.62 -4.23
N LYS A 11 11.51 -28.26 -5.41
CA LYS A 11 12.90 -27.81 -5.63
C LYS A 11 13.10 -26.31 -5.37
N GLN A 12 12.01 -25.54 -5.26
CA GLN A 12 12.09 -24.09 -5.05
C GLN A 12 12.44 -23.74 -3.61
N THR A 13 13.41 -22.84 -3.44
CA THR A 13 13.88 -22.39 -2.12
C THR A 13 12.77 -21.81 -1.27
N MET A 14 11.87 -21.00 -1.86
CA MET A 14 10.76 -20.36 -1.17
C MET A 14 9.78 -21.41 -0.62
N TYR A 15 9.39 -22.39 -1.44
CA TYR A 15 8.52 -23.49 -1.01
C TYR A 15 9.13 -24.27 0.16
N ASN A 16 10.40 -24.67 0.03
CA ASN A 16 11.10 -25.40 1.08
C ASN A 16 11.23 -24.60 2.37
N ARG A 17 11.43 -23.30 2.29
CA ARG A 17 11.47 -22.41 3.44
C ARG A 17 10.11 -22.36 4.15
N MET A 18 9.02 -22.23 3.39
CA MET A 18 7.66 -22.21 3.95
C MET A 18 7.30 -23.54 4.62
N VAL A 19 7.60 -24.66 3.97
CA VAL A 19 7.29 -26.01 4.52
C VAL A 19 8.11 -26.33 5.78
N LYS A 20 9.37 -25.88 5.84
CA LYS A 20 10.27 -26.15 6.97
C LYS A 20 10.08 -25.20 8.16
N THR A 21 9.38 -24.08 7.96
CA THR A 21 9.16 -23.12 9.03
C THR A 21 7.85 -23.44 9.75
N ASP A 22 7.95 -23.69 11.04
CA ASP A 22 6.78 -23.86 11.90
C ASP A 22 6.17 -22.48 12.18
N TYR A 23 5.13 -22.13 11.42
CA TYR A 23 4.39 -20.89 11.60
C TYR A 23 3.27 -21.12 12.61
N ASN A 24 3.50 -20.79 13.86
CA ASN A 24 2.42 -20.74 14.82
C ASN A 24 1.84 -19.33 14.88
N VAL A 25 0.72 -19.14 14.20
CA VAL A 25 -0.04 -17.87 14.17
C VAL A 25 -1.33 -17.95 14.99
N ALA A 26 -1.49 -18.98 15.79
CA ALA A 26 -2.65 -19.12 16.66
C ALA A 26 -2.77 -17.89 17.56
N ASN A 27 -3.94 -17.26 17.54
CA ASN A 27 -4.25 -16.05 18.27
C ASN A 27 -3.48 -14.76 17.89
N TYR A 28 -2.61 -14.79 16.87
CA TYR A 28 -1.88 -13.58 16.46
C TYR A 28 -2.81 -12.44 16.04
N LEU A 29 -3.91 -12.76 15.38
CA LEU A 29 -4.95 -11.80 14.96
C LEU A 29 -6.16 -11.80 15.90
N SER A 30 -6.03 -12.38 17.09
CA SER A 30 -7.11 -12.41 18.08
C SER A 30 -7.46 -10.99 18.53
N GLY A 31 -8.74 -10.66 18.46
CA GLY A 31 -9.24 -9.31 18.81
C GLY A 31 -9.22 -8.31 17.66
N LEU A 32 -8.74 -8.69 16.46
CA LEU A 32 -8.92 -7.85 15.27
C LEU A 32 -10.31 -8.06 14.67
N GLU A 33 -10.98 -6.96 14.37
CA GLU A 33 -12.19 -6.96 13.55
C GLU A 33 -11.81 -6.94 12.08
N VAL A 34 -12.29 -7.91 11.30
CA VAL A 34 -12.05 -8.00 9.86
C VAL A 34 -13.35 -7.68 9.14
N THR A 35 -13.34 -6.61 8.35
CA THR A 35 -14.48 -6.19 7.52
C THR A 35 -14.09 -6.20 6.04
N HIS A 36 -15.05 -6.57 5.19
CA HIS A 36 -14.93 -6.44 3.74
C HIS A 36 -15.95 -5.41 3.26
N CYS A 37 -15.49 -4.18 3.06
CA CYS A 37 -16.31 -3.05 2.63
C CYS A 37 -15.53 -2.08 1.73
N ASP A 38 -16.21 -1.14 1.13
CA ASP A 38 -15.55 -0.02 0.44
C ASP A 38 -14.77 0.82 1.45
N TYR A 39 -13.54 1.22 1.09
CA TYR A 39 -12.68 2.01 1.97
C TYR A 39 -13.32 3.33 2.40
N ARG A 40 -14.19 3.93 1.58
CA ARG A 40 -14.91 5.17 1.90
C ARG A 40 -15.86 4.96 3.07
N GLU A 41 -16.51 3.80 3.15
CA GLU A 41 -17.40 3.44 4.25
C GLU A 41 -16.59 3.35 5.55
N LEU A 42 -15.46 2.66 5.53
CA LEU A 42 -14.58 2.52 6.68
C LEU A 42 -14.05 3.89 7.16
N PHE A 43 -13.59 4.73 6.24
CA PHE A 43 -13.16 6.08 6.57
C PHE A 43 -14.26 6.90 7.22
N ASN A 44 -15.46 6.92 6.62
CA ASN A 44 -16.58 7.69 7.13
C ASN A 44 -17.03 7.23 8.52
N ALA A 45 -16.94 5.94 8.80
CA ALA A 45 -17.27 5.39 10.13
C ALA A 45 -16.28 5.85 11.22
N HIS A 46 -15.01 6.09 10.89
CA HIS A 46 -13.96 6.31 11.87
C HIS A 46 -13.28 7.69 11.85
N LYS A 47 -13.46 8.50 10.81
CA LYS A 47 -12.77 9.81 10.66
C LYS A 47 -13.04 10.80 11.78
N ALA A 48 -14.21 10.73 12.43
CA ALA A 48 -14.53 11.59 13.57
C ALA A 48 -13.79 11.21 14.85
N ASN A 49 -13.24 10.00 14.92
CA ASN A 49 -12.47 9.55 16.08
C ASN A 49 -11.03 10.10 15.99
N LYS A 50 -10.72 11.11 16.81
CA LYS A 50 -9.38 11.74 16.85
C LYS A 50 -8.25 10.80 17.32
N LYS A 51 -8.58 9.63 17.87
CA LYS A 51 -7.61 8.58 18.22
C LYS A 51 -7.39 7.57 17.10
N ALA A 52 -8.21 7.58 16.05
CA ALA A 52 -8.04 6.70 14.91
C ALA A 52 -6.74 7.04 14.14
N LEU A 53 -6.00 6.01 13.78
CA LEU A 53 -4.87 6.05 12.86
C LEU A 53 -5.20 5.16 11.67
N PHE A 54 -5.22 5.74 10.49
CA PHE A 54 -5.47 4.99 9.26
C PHE A 54 -4.15 4.47 8.68
N LEU A 55 -4.07 3.16 8.47
CA LEU A 55 -2.96 2.50 7.78
C LEU A 55 -3.44 2.14 6.38
N LEU A 56 -2.79 2.68 5.35
CA LEU A 56 -3.21 2.54 3.97
C LEU A 56 -2.09 1.93 3.12
N ASP A 57 -2.42 0.88 2.40
CA ASP A 57 -1.57 0.25 1.40
C ASP A 57 -2.35 0.05 0.10
N PRO A 58 -2.72 1.17 -0.58
CA PRO A 58 -3.48 1.11 -1.83
C PRO A 58 -2.62 0.55 -2.97
N PRO A 59 -3.24 0.05 -4.05
CA PRO A 59 -2.52 -0.27 -5.27
C PRO A 59 -1.65 0.90 -5.72
N TYR A 60 -0.53 0.66 -6.38
CA TYR A 60 0.34 1.74 -6.83
C TYR A 60 -0.21 2.43 -8.07
N LEU A 61 -0.23 3.76 -8.08
CA LEU A 61 -0.55 4.53 -9.27
C LEU A 61 0.59 4.36 -10.29
N GLN A 62 0.41 3.49 -11.25
CA GLN A 62 1.39 3.14 -12.29
C GLN A 62 0.79 3.36 -13.67
N THR A 63 1.67 3.58 -14.65
CA THR A 63 1.29 3.69 -16.06
C THR A 63 1.04 2.35 -16.74
N GLU A 64 1.58 1.24 -16.20
CA GLU A 64 1.39 -0.10 -16.76
C GLU A 64 0.52 -0.98 -15.88
N HIS A 65 -0.62 -1.40 -16.41
CA HIS A 65 -1.61 -2.23 -15.71
C HIS A 65 -1.52 -3.72 -16.06
N SER A 66 -0.48 -4.16 -16.77
CA SER A 66 -0.37 -5.52 -17.34
C SER A 66 -0.39 -6.65 -16.30
N ALA A 67 -0.11 -6.36 -15.05
CA ALA A 67 -0.08 -7.35 -13.97
C ALA A 67 -1.43 -7.52 -13.24
N TYR A 68 -2.42 -6.67 -13.50
CA TYR A 68 -3.71 -6.66 -12.81
C TYR A 68 -4.86 -6.71 -13.82
N LYS A 69 -6.01 -7.27 -13.41
CA LYS A 69 -7.21 -7.23 -14.25
C LYS A 69 -7.65 -5.77 -14.40
N ALA A 70 -7.64 -5.26 -15.63
CA ALA A 70 -7.89 -3.85 -15.93
C ALA A 70 -9.22 -3.32 -15.39
N ASP A 71 -10.24 -4.17 -15.30
CA ASP A 71 -11.61 -3.77 -14.93
C ASP A 71 -11.81 -3.49 -13.44
N THR A 72 -10.87 -3.91 -12.60
CA THR A 72 -10.96 -3.76 -11.12
C THR A 72 -9.81 -2.96 -10.52
N TYR A 73 -8.89 -2.47 -11.35
CA TYR A 73 -7.78 -1.69 -10.86
C TYR A 73 -8.21 -0.24 -10.55
N TRP A 74 -7.63 0.33 -9.51
CA TRP A 74 -7.91 1.71 -9.12
C TRP A 74 -7.63 2.68 -10.26
N GLN A 75 -8.55 3.62 -10.44
CA GLN A 75 -8.40 4.75 -11.36
C GLN A 75 -7.79 5.95 -10.63
N LEU A 76 -7.27 6.91 -11.36
CA LEU A 76 -6.71 8.15 -10.78
C LEU A 76 -7.68 8.81 -9.78
N LYS A 77 -8.98 8.75 -10.06
CA LYS A 77 -10.02 9.28 -9.17
C LYS A 77 -9.98 8.65 -7.78
N ASP A 78 -9.74 7.34 -7.67
CA ASP A 78 -9.71 6.64 -6.38
C ASP A 78 -8.54 7.12 -5.51
N TYR A 79 -7.38 7.40 -6.13
CA TYR A 79 -6.24 7.98 -5.42
C TYR A 79 -6.52 9.41 -4.95
N LEU A 80 -7.17 10.24 -5.77
CA LEU A 80 -7.56 11.60 -5.40
C LEU A 80 -8.60 11.60 -4.27
N ASP A 81 -9.55 10.68 -4.30
CA ASP A 81 -10.53 10.49 -3.22
C ASP A 81 -9.83 10.13 -1.91
N VAL A 82 -8.87 9.20 -1.92
CA VAL A 82 -8.09 8.86 -0.72
C VAL A 82 -7.32 10.06 -0.20
N LEU A 83 -6.61 10.80 -1.05
CA LEU A 83 -5.87 11.98 -0.62
C LEU A 83 -6.77 13.04 0.02
N THR A 84 -7.99 13.20 -0.48
CA THR A 84 -9.00 14.08 0.12
C THR A 84 -9.46 13.59 1.49
N LEU A 85 -9.61 12.27 1.67
CA LEU A 85 -10.00 11.69 2.95
C LEU A 85 -8.88 11.79 4.01
N LEU A 86 -7.62 11.85 3.59
CA LEU A 86 -6.47 11.93 4.48
C LEU A 86 -6.24 13.32 5.07
N ASP A 87 -6.80 14.39 4.51
CA ASP A 87 -6.44 15.78 4.83
C ASP A 87 -6.55 16.08 6.33
N ASP A 88 -7.66 15.72 6.97
CA ASP A 88 -7.93 15.99 8.38
C ASP A 88 -7.73 14.77 9.31
N THR A 89 -7.02 13.75 8.88
CA THR A 89 -6.85 12.51 9.64
C THR A 89 -5.39 12.25 9.98
N LYS A 90 -5.17 11.37 10.96
CA LYS A 90 -3.87 10.75 11.22
C LYS A 90 -3.72 9.52 10.35
N TYR A 91 -2.60 9.38 9.66
CA TYR A 91 -2.42 8.28 8.75
C TYR A 91 -0.97 7.83 8.58
N VAL A 92 -0.82 6.61 8.11
CA VAL A 92 0.40 6.07 7.51
C VAL A 92 0.03 5.52 6.14
N LEU A 93 0.57 6.10 5.10
CA LEU A 93 0.36 5.71 3.71
C LEU A 93 1.63 5.03 3.19
N PHE A 94 1.49 3.81 2.73
CA PHE A 94 2.56 3.08 2.05
C PHE A 94 2.43 3.24 0.54
N THR A 95 3.56 3.44 -0.12
CA THR A 95 3.64 3.54 -1.57
C THR A 95 5.04 3.14 -2.06
N SER A 96 5.29 3.23 -3.33
CA SER A 96 6.56 2.85 -3.95
C SER A 96 7.13 4.00 -4.76
N GLY A 97 8.45 4.02 -4.91
CA GLY A 97 9.13 4.95 -5.82
C GLY A 97 8.78 4.75 -7.30
N LYS A 98 8.03 3.68 -7.63
CA LYS A 98 7.43 3.46 -8.97
C LYS A 98 6.05 4.12 -9.10
N SER A 99 5.43 4.52 -8.00
CA SER A 99 4.13 5.18 -8.01
C SER A 99 4.29 6.66 -8.32
N GLN A 100 3.42 7.19 -9.16
CA GLN A 100 3.39 8.60 -9.54
C GLN A 100 2.62 9.49 -8.53
N ILE A 101 2.10 8.89 -7.44
CA ILE A 101 1.23 9.60 -6.49
C ILE A 101 1.95 10.79 -5.83
N ILE A 102 3.23 10.65 -5.52
CA ILE A 102 4.01 11.72 -4.85
C ILE A 102 4.25 12.87 -5.82
N GLU A 103 4.67 12.56 -7.04
CA GLU A 103 4.89 13.57 -8.09
C GLU A 103 3.60 14.34 -8.40
N LEU A 104 2.46 13.63 -8.46
CA LEU A 104 1.14 14.24 -8.62
C LEU A 104 0.81 15.19 -7.46
N CYS A 105 1.05 14.79 -6.21
CA CYS A 105 0.82 15.65 -5.05
C CYS A 105 1.71 16.90 -5.07
N ASP A 106 2.99 16.74 -5.39
CA ASP A 106 3.94 17.83 -5.49
C ASP A 106 3.52 18.83 -6.58
N TRP A 107 3.09 18.32 -7.73
CA TRP A 107 2.61 19.16 -8.83
C TRP A 107 1.33 19.93 -8.45
N ILE A 108 0.34 19.28 -7.83
CA ILE A 108 -0.90 19.93 -7.38
C ILE A 108 -0.58 21.02 -6.34
N ASN A 109 0.30 20.74 -5.39
CA ASN A 109 0.68 21.70 -4.36
C ASN A 109 1.36 22.94 -4.96
N GLN A 110 2.23 22.76 -5.95
CA GLN A 110 2.93 23.85 -6.61
C GLN A 110 2.02 24.67 -7.54
N SER A 111 1.17 23.98 -8.31
CA SER A 111 0.40 24.62 -9.36
C SER A 111 -0.92 25.27 -8.88
N PHE A 112 -1.51 24.72 -7.82
CA PHE A 112 -2.82 25.17 -7.33
C PHE A 112 -2.82 25.60 -5.87
N GLY A 113 -1.65 25.70 -5.23
CA GLY A 113 -1.55 26.05 -3.82
C GLY A 113 -2.18 25.02 -2.89
N GLY A 114 -2.26 23.76 -3.33
CA GLY A 114 -2.78 22.63 -2.56
C GLY A 114 -1.95 22.35 -1.31
N LYS A 115 -2.51 21.51 -0.45
CA LYS A 115 -1.85 21.10 0.81
C LYS A 115 -1.81 19.59 0.95
N LEU A 116 -1.83 18.86 -0.17
CA LEU A 116 -1.82 17.42 -0.17
C LEU A 116 -0.55 16.89 0.50
N LEU A 117 -0.71 15.95 1.41
CA LEU A 117 0.37 15.38 2.23
C LEU A 117 1.15 16.42 3.05
N LYS A 118 0.57 17.61 3.27
CA LYS A 118 1.17 18.66 4.09
C LYS A 118 1.36 18.16 5.53
N ASP A 119 2.46 18.57 6.14
CA ASP A 119 2.84 18.21 7.51
C ASP A 119 3.07 16.69 7.72
N ALA A 120 3.09 15.91 6.64
CA ALA A 120 3.45 14.50 6.70
C ALA A 120 4.96 14.31 6.56
N GLN A 121 5.49 13.36 7.32
CA GLN A 121 6.88 12.94 7.23
C GLN A 121 7.02 11.83 6.21
N LYS A 122 8.06 11.90 5.36
CA LYS A 122 8.36 10.91 4.33
C LYS A 122 9.58 10.09 4.72
N TYR A 123 9.44 8.79 4.73
CA TYR A 123 10.51 7.82 4.97
C TYR A 123 10.72 6.98 3.71
N VAL A 124 11.97 6.80 3.33
CA VAL A 124 12.34 6.07 2.11
C VAL A 124 13.30 4.95 2.47
N GLN A 125 12.96 3.73 2.10
CA GLN A 125 13.82 2.56 2.23
C GLN A 125 14.15 2.01 0.85
N ASN A 126 15.43 1.74 0.59
CA ASN A 126 15.84 1.04 -0.62
C ASN A 126 15.67 -0.47 -0.41
N SER A 127 14.88 -1.09 -1.27
CA SER A 127 14.63 -2.54 -1.26
C SER A 127 15.19 -3.17 -2.52
N ARG A 128 15.83 -4.32 -2.37
CA ARG A 128 16.35 -5.13 -3.49
C ARG A 128 15.58 -6.45 -3.55
N ILE A 129 15.06 -6.77 -4.74
CA ILE A 129 14.46 -8.09 -5.01
C ILE A 129 15.55 -9.05 -5.46
N ASN A 130 16.47 -8.58 -6.31
CA ASN A 130 17.63 -9.31 -6.82
C ASN A 130 18.68 -8.29 -7.32
N ASP A 131 19.77 -8.77 -7.92
CA ASP A 131 20.88 -7.92 -8.39
C ASP A 131 20.48 -6.95 -9.53
N PHE A 132 19.36 -7.18 -10.19
CA PHE A 132 18.87 -6.41 -11.34
C PHE A 132 17.63 -5.57 -11.03
N ALA A 133 16.98 -5.78 -9.88
CA ALA A 133 15.74 -5.11 -9.52
C ALA A 133 15.85 -4.47 -8.13
N ALA A 134 16.02 -3.16 -8.11
CA ALA A 134 15.92 -2.34 -6.92
C ALA A 134 14.70 -1.43 -7.02
N TYR A 135 14.03 -1.20 -5.90
CA TYR A 135 12.93 -0.24 -5.78
C TYR A 135 13.00 0.47 -4.43
N LYS A 136 12.24 1.53 -4.33
CA LYS A 136 12.12 2.29 -3.09
C LYS A 136 10.75 2.04 -2.49
N ASP A 137 10.71 1.57 -1.26
CA ASP A 137 9.52 1.61 -0.43
C ASP A 137 9.43 2.96 0.23
N ILE A 138 8.25 3.55 0.20
CA ILE A 138 8.00 4.88 0.73
C ILE A 138 6.85 4.80 1.72
N MET A 139 7.09 5.33 2.91
CA MET A 139 6.09 5.51 3.95
C MET A 139 5.90 7.01 4.19
N ILE A 140 4.67 7.47 4.20
CA ILE A 140 4.29 8.85 4.46
C ILE A 140 3.38 8.85 5.68
N ALA A 141 3.78 9.53 6.74
CA ALA A 141 3.07 9.52 8.01
C ALA A 141 2.71 10.93 8.49
N LYS A 142 1.45 11.10 8.91
CA LYS A 142 0.95 12.26 9.64
C LYS A 142 0.30 11.76 10.94
N LEU A 143 0.91 12.07 12.09
CA LEU A 143 0.53 11.52 13.40
C LEU A 143 -0.10 12.59 14.32
#